data_15e7602e580d136157221dff28b68c02
#
_entry.id   15e7602e580d136157221dff28b68c02
#
_cell.length_a   1.000
_cell.length_b   1.000
_cell.length_c   1.000
_cell.angle_alpha   90.00
_cell.angle_beta   90.00
_cell.angle_gamma   90.00
#
_symmetry.space_group_name_H-M   'P 1'
#
loop_
_entity.id
_entity.type
_entity.pdbx_description
1 polymer ?
#
loop_
_entity_poly.entity_id
_entity_poly.type
_entity_poly.pdbx_seq_one_letter_code
_entity_poly.pdbx_strand_id
1 'polypeptide(L)'
;MNKAYLLTICLLFASFTGCLDSQTEEVERLNKEIEELKALLPYQPKTKDELRIAVDKWTANPGNGNYLYGHISAWDTSLITDMSSLFYDKPTFNDNISGWDVSSVTDMGSMFNGATIFNGNLSSWDVSSVTDMREMFKGANFNDNISNWDVSSVTYMASMFDDATSFNQDISGWDVSSVTDMGDMFNGATSFNGTISGWNVSSVTDMGNMFYRAVSFDQDISNWDVSSVTDMGDMFRSANELSDDNKCSIHNSFISNDNWPYNWENFCSDE
;
A
#
# COMPACT_ATOMS: atom_id res chain seq x y z
N MET A 1 17.91 -42.96 24.53
CA MET A 1 18.00 -43.63 23.21
C MET A 1 17.29 -42.74 22.19
N ASN A 2 17.92 -42.43 21.07
CA ASN A 2 17.41 -41.49 20.07
C ASN A 2 16.17 -42.10 19.37
N LYS A 3 15.03 -41.39 19.35
CA LYS A 3 13.75 -41.84 18.76
C LYS A 3 13.91 -42.35 17.30
N ALA A 4 14.85 -41.74 16.54
CA ALA A 4 15.21 -42.21 15.20
C ALA A 4 15.78 -43.61 15.16
N TYR A 5 16.50 -44.04 16.22
CA TYR A 5 17.07 -45.36 16.32
C TYR A 5 16.01 -46.43 16.57
N LEU A 6 14.96 -46.10 17.34
CA LEU A 6 13.82 -46.99 17.58
C LEU A 6 13.02 -47.23 16.29
N LEU A 7 12.81 -46.17 15.48
CA LEU A 7 12.12 -46.27 14.19
C LEU A 7 12.85 -47.21 13.22
N THR A 8 14.18 -47.13 13.18
CA THR A 8 15.02 -47.96 12.31
C THR A 8 15.00 -49.44 12.76
N ILE A 9 14.96 -49.72 14.07
CA ILE A 9 14.91 -51.08 14.61
C ILE A 9 13.55 -51.73 14.34
N CYS A 10 12.42 -50.97 14.46
CA CYS A 10 11.09 -51.54 14.19
C CYS A 10 10.84 -51.81 12.70
N LEU A 11 11.42 -51.00 11.80
CA LEU A 11 11.35 -51.22 10.34
C LEU A 11 12.17 -52.45 9.89
N LEU A 12 13.22 -52.82 10.63
CA LEU A 12 14.05 -53.99 10.35
C LEU A 12 13.43 -55.33 10.84
N PHE A 13 12.46 -55.27 11.76
CA PHE A 13 11.76 -56.45 12.32
C PHE A 13 10.26 -56.40 12.00
N ALA A 14 9.90 -56.29 10.72
CA ALA A 14 8.52 -56.22 10.22
C ALA A 14 7.62 -57.43 10.48
N SER A 15 8.04 -58.38 11.36
CA SER A 15 7.25 -59.54 11.77
C SER A 15 6.54 -59.38 13.12
N PHE A 16 6.61 -58.22 13.76
CA PHE A 16 5.92 -57.92 15.01
C PHE A 16 4.78 -56.93 14.76
N THR A 17 3.58 -57.44 14.52
CA THR A 17 2.35 -56.65 14.36
C THR A 17 2.15 -55.65 15.51
N GLY A 18 2.45 -56.00 16.75
CA GLY A 18 2.31 -55.09 17.90
C GLY A 18 3.30 -53.91 17.95
N CYS A 19 4.45 -53.98 17.24
CA CYS A 19 5.37 -52.85 17.14
C CYS A 19 4.93 -51.82 16.08
N LEU A 20 4.29 -52.32 15.02
CA LEU A 20 3.70 -51.44 13.98
C LEU A 20 2.50 -50.66 14.51
N ASP A 21 1.62 -51.35 15.26
CA ASP A 21 0.40 -50.69 15.81
C ASP A 21 0.77 -49.62 16.83
N SER A 22 1.74 -49.90 17.74
CA SER A 22 2.19 -48.88 18.71
C SER A 22 2.90 -47.66 18.07
N GLN A 23 3.51 -47.87 16.91
CA GLN A 23 4.11 -46.76 16.14
C GLN A 23 3.07 -45.93 15.41
N THR A 24 2.02 -46.58 14.90
CA THR A 24 0.90 -45.89 14.25
C THR A 24 0.16 -44.98 15.25
N GLU A 25 -0.12 -45.50 16.45
CA GLU A 25 -0.73 -44.72 17.54
C GLU A 25 0.16 -43.56 18.00
N GLU A 26 1.48 -43.74 18.12
CA GLU A 26 2.41 -42.67 18.49
C GLU A 26 2.50 -41.59 17.38
N VAL A 27 2.50 -41.97 16.10
CA VAL A 27 2.47 -41.05 14.97
C VAL A 27 1.18 -40.26 14.95
N GLU A 28 0.03 -40.89 15.15
CA GLU A 28 -1.27 -40.21 15.24
C GLU A 28 -1.31 -39.25 16.42
N ARG A 29 -0.81 -39.61 17.59
CA ARG A 29 -0.68 -38.77 18.76
C ARG A 29 0.19 -37.53 18.48
N LEU A 30 1.38 -37.76 17.88
CA LEU A 30 2.31 -36.67 17.51
C LEU A 30 1.72 -35.75 16.46
N ASN A 31 1.01 -36.26 15.48
CA ASN A 31 0.31 -35.45 14.49
C ASN A 31 -0.79 -34.60 15.12
N LYS A 32 -1.56 -35.16 16.05
CA LYS A 32 -2.55 -34.41 16.81
C LYS A 32 -1.92 -33.30 17.65
N GLU A 33 -0.83 -33.60 18.36
CA GLU A 33 -0.08 -32.62 19.16
C GLU A 33 0.50 -31.49 18.27
N ILE A 34 0.98 -31.83 17.06
CA ILE A 34 1.46 -30.88 16.07
C ILE A 34 0.33 -29.98 15.58
N GLU A 35 -0.85 -30.52 15.31
CA GLU A 35 -2.01 -29.71 14.88
C GLU A 35 -2.52 -28.83 16.02
N GLU A 36 -2.52 -29.32 17.27
CA GLU A 36 -2.83 -28.50 18.45
C GLU A 36 -1.81 -27.36 18.64
N LEU A 37 -0.52 -27.60 18.44
CA LEU A 37 0.53 -26.58 18.51
C LEU A 37 0.44 -25.58 17.36
N LYS A 38 0.12 -26.04 16.15
CA LYS A 38 -0.11 -25.16 15.00
C LYS A 38 -1.30 -24.22 15.24
N ALA A 39 -2.36 -24.72 15.90
CA ALA A 39 -3.52 -23.91 16.23
C ALA A 39 -3.23 -22.79 17.26
N LEU A 40 -2.11 -22.89 17.98
CA LEU A 40 -1.64 -21.86 18.93
C LEU A 40 -0.78 -20.78 18.26
N LEU A 41 -0.31 -21.01 17.02
CA LEU A 41 0.49 -20.05 16.28
C LEU A 41 -0.42 -19.13 15.45
N PRO A 42 -0.04 -17.88 15.24
CA PRO A 42 -0.75 -17.02 14.31
C PRO A 42 -0.77 -17.63 12.91
N TYR A 43 -1.86 -17.42 12.18
CA TYR A 43 -1.93 -17.83 10.79
C TYR A 43 -0.84 -17.11 9.99
N GLN A 44 0.00 -17.87 9.31
CA GLN A 44 1.09 -17.36 8.48
C GLN A 44 0.91 -17.83 7.04
N PRO A 45 0.33 -16.97 6.16
CA PRO A 45 0.25 -17.26 4.74
C PRO A 45 1.66 -17.27 4.12
N LYS A 46 1.90 -18.20 3.20
CA LYS A 46 3.21 -18.36 2.55
C LYS A 46 3.25 -17.72 1.18
N THR A 47 2.10 -17.40 0.63
CA THR A 47 1.95 -16.81 -0.69
C THR A 47 0.86 -15.74 -0.68
N LYS A 48 0.92 -14.82 -1.65
CA LYS A 48 -0.15 -13.85 -1.90
C LYS A 48 -1.52 -14.52 -2.06
N ASP A 49 -1.59 -15.63 -2.78
CA ASP A 49 -2.87 -16.33 -3.02
C ASP A 49 -3.45 -16.89 -1.71
N GLU A 50 -2.63 -17.45 -0.83
CA GLU A 50 -3.08 -17.90 0.49
C GLU A 50 -3.59 -16.73 1.33
N LEU A 51 -2.86 -15.60 1.36
CA LEU A 51 -3.29 -14.40 2.06
C LEU A 51 -4.60 -13.85 1.49
N ARG A 52 -4.71 -13.76 0.15
CA ARG A 52 -5.92 -13.29 -0.53
C ARG A 52 -7.15 -14.15 -0.22
N ILE A 53 -6.99 -15.48 -0.24
CA ILE A 53 -8.08 -16.41 0.12
C ILE A 53 -8.53 -16.17 1.57
N ALA A 54 -7.59 -15.96 2.50
CA ALA A 54 -7.93 -15.68 3.89
C ALA A 54 -8.63 -14.33 4.06
N VAL A 55 -8.17 -13.28 3.39
CA VAL A 55 -8.80 -11.95 3.34
C VAL A 55 -10.21 -12.03 2.75
N ASP A 56 -10.40 -12.75 1.65
CA ASP A 56 -11.72 -12.93 1.02
C ASP A 56 -12.69 -13.64 1.99
N LYS A 57 -12.23 -14.65 2.74
CA LYS A 57 -13.06 -15.32 3.75
C LYS A 57 -13.37 -14.39 4.93
N TRP A 58 -12.40 -13.60 5.37
CA TRP A 58 -12.57 -12.62 6.44
C TRP A 58 -13.58 -11.54 6.05
N THR A 59 -13.39 -10.90 4.91
CA THR A 59 -14.25 -9.79 4.44
C THR A 59 -15.66 -10.23 4.08
N ALA A 60 -15.84 -11.46 3.59
CA ALA A 60 -17.16 -12.03 3.31
C ALA A 60 -17.92 -12.40 4.59
N ASN A 61 -17.25 -12.91 5.61
CA ASN A 61 -17.82 -13.27 6.91
C ASN A 61 -16.72 -13.35 7.97
N PRO A 62 -16.50 -12.27 8.77
CA PRO A 62 -15.43 -12.23 9.77
C PRO A 62 -15.48 -13.37 10.79
N GLY A 63 -16.68 -13.82 11.18
CA GLY A 63 -16.84 -14.96 12.10
C GLY A 63 -16.28 -16.26 11.54
N ASN A 64 -16.53 -16.53 10.27
CA ASN A 64 -15.97 -17.70 9.58
C ASN A 64 -14.46 -17.54 9.31
N GLY A 65 -14.02 -16.34 8.93
CA GLY A 65 -12.60 -16.03 8.76
C GLY A 65 -11.82 -16.24 10.06
N ASN A 66 -12.34 -15.76 11.18
CA ASN A 66 -11.74 -15.94 12.50
C ASN A 66 -11.66 -17.41 12.92
N TYR A 67 -12.67 -18.21 12.61
CA TYR A 67 -12.67 -19.65 12.89
C TYR A 67 -11.58 -20.40 12.10
N LEU A 68 -11.33 -19.99 10.85
CA LEU A 68 -10.39 -20.67 9.94
C LEU A 68 -8.94 -20.22 10.13
N TYR A 69 -8.72 -18.93 10.40
CA TYR A 69 -7.40 -18.30 10.32
C TYR A 69 -7.03 -17.48 11.57
N GLY A 70 -7.89 -17.47 12.60
CA GLY A 70 -7.74 -16.53 13.70
C GLY A 70 -8.06 -15.08 13.28
N HIS A 71 -7.99 -14.16 14.23
CA HIS A 71 -8.31 -12.76 13.99
C HIS A 71 -7.32 -12.11 13.03
N ILE A 72 -7.82 -11.34 12.03
CA ILE A 72 -7.00 -10.74 10.97
C ILE A 72 -5.82 -9.90 11.51
N SER A 73 -5.99 -9.24 12.65
CA SER A 73 -4.94 -8.44 13.28
C SER A 73 -3.76 -9.25 13.84
N ALA A 74 -3.92 -10.56 13.97
CA ALA A 74 -2.89 -11.45 14.51
C ALA A 74 -2.19 -12.27 13.42
N TRP A 75 -2.52 -12.09 12.15
CA TRP A 75 -1.87 -12.82 11.06
C TRP A 75 -0.40 -12.41 10.93
N ASP A 76 0.46 -13.37 10.76
CA ASP A 76 1.89 -13.18 10.47
C ASP A 76 2.10 -13.07 8.95
N THR A 77 2.30 -11.85 8.46
CA THR A 77 2.45 -11.55 7.04
C THR A 77 3.91 -11.44 6.58
N SER A 78 4.86 -11.75 7.46
CA SER A 78 6.30 -11.56 7.23
C SER A 78 6.89 -12.25 6.00
N LEU A 79 6.20 -13.26 5.46
CA LEU A 79 6.64 -14.00 4.26
C LEU A 79 6.08 -13.43 2.95
N ILE A 80 5.22 -12.41 3.04
CA ILE A 80 4.52 -11.86 1.86
C ILE A 80 5.35 -10.72 1.27
N THR A 81 5.59 -10.79 -0.03
CA THR A 81 6.33 -9.77 -0.79
C THR A 81 5.46 -8.97 -1.75
N ASP A 82 4.24 -9.42 -2.03
CA ASP A 82 3.27 -8.79 -2.91
C ASP A 82 1.90 -8.76 -2.22
N MET A 83 1.41 -7.54 -1.93
CA MET A 83 0.09 -7.28 -1.34
C MET A 83 -0.82 -6.51 -2.30
N SER A 84 -0.45 -6.46 -3.61
CA SER A 84 -1.24 -5.71 -4.57
C SER A 84 -2.67 -6.25 -4.66
N SER A 85 -3.64 -5.32 -4.70
CA SER A 85 -5.08 -5.57 -4.80
C SER A 85 -5.69 -6.41 -3.66
N LEU A 86 -5.03 -6.50 -2.50
CA LEU A 86 -5.44 -7.41 -1.42
C LEU A 86 -6.84 -7.08 -0.87
N PHE A 87 -7.17 -5.79 -0.75
CA PHE A 87 -8.47 -5.28 -0.31
C PHE A 87 -9.20 -4.51 -1.43
N TYR A 88 -8.84 -4.80 -2.70
CA TYR A 88 -9.48 -4.18 -3.85
C TYR A 88 -11.00 -4.41 -3.84
N ASP A 89 -11.78 -3.32 -3.99
CA ASP A 89 -13.23 -3.33 -3.97
C ASP A 89 -13.83 -4.03 -2.73
N LYS A 90 -13.24 -3.75 -1.55
CA LYS A 90 -13.75 -4.17 -0.25
C LYS A 90 -14.33 -2.96 0.50
N PRO A 91 -15.48 -2.40 0.08
CA PRO A 91 -15.96 -1.10 0.55
C PRO A 91 -16.30 -1.06 2.04
N THR A 92 -16.48 -2.22 2.68
CA THR A 92 -16.82 -2.33 4.11
C THR A 92 -15.62 -2.71 4.98
N PHE A 93 -14.42 -2.86 4.39
CA PHE A 93 -13.24 -3.24 5.16
C PHE A 93 -12.68 -2.04 5.92
N ASN A 94 -12.52 -2.18 7.22
CA ASN A 94 -11.85 -1.21 8.10
C ASN A 94 -11.32 -1.88 9.39
N ASP A 95 -10.91 -3.16 9.31
CA ASP A 95 -10.36 -3.86 10.46
C ASP A 95 -8.91 -3.46 10.74
N ASN A 96 -8.47 -3.70 11.98
CA ASN A 96 -7.12 -3.39 12.41
C ASN A 96 -6.09 -4.39 11.83
N ILE A 97 -5.20 -3.87 10.99
CA ILE A 97 -4.06 -4.58 10.40
C ILE A 97 -2.72 -3.88 10.69
N SER A 98 -2.70 -2.99 11.69
CA SER A 98 -1.50 -2.21 12.06
C SER A 98 -0.32 -3.09 12.50
N GLY A 99 -0.60 -4.31 12.98
CA GLY A 99 0.42 -5.28 13.41
C GLY A 99 0.97 -6.16 12.28
N TRP A 100 0.52 -6.00 11.04
CA TRP A 100 1.07 -6.76 9.93
C TRP A 100 2.53 -6.39 9.67
N ASP A 101 3.37 -7.38 9.48
CA ASP A 101 4.74 -7.19 9.01
C ASP A 101 4.71 -7.06 7.48
N VAL A 102 5.01 -5.86 7.00
CA VAL A 102 5.05 -5.52 5.58
C VAL A 102 6.47 -5.22 5.08
N SER A 103 7.48 -5.40 5.93
CA SER A 103 8.88 -5.01 5.66
C SER A 103 9.50 -5.70 4.43
N SER A 104 8.96 -6.85 4.04
CA SER A 104 9.37 -7.60 2.83
C SER A 104 8.54 -7.28 1.60
N VAL A 105 7.50 -6.41 1.71
CA VAL A 105 6.58 -6.14 0.60
C VAL A 105 7.22 -5.16 -0.38
N THR A 106 7.17 -5.51 -1.67
CA THR A 106 7.68 -4.67 -2.77
C THR A 106 6.58 -4.08 -3.63
N ASP A 107 5.37 -4.66 -3.61
CA ASP A 107 4.23 -4.24 -4.42
C ASP A 107 2.97 -4.09 -3.52
N MET A 108 2.45 -2.86 -3.44
CA MET A 108 1.21 -2.49 -2.75
C MET A 108 0.19 -1.86 -3.73
N GLY A 109 0.38 -2.03 -5.03
CA GLY A 109 -0.49 -1.46 -6.04
C GLY A 109 -1.96 -1.83 -5.84
N SER A 110 -2.86 -0.84 -5.87
CA SER A 110 -4.31 -1.00 -5.69
C SER A 110 -4.73 -1.69 -4.38
N MET A 111 -3.86 -1.76 -3.36
CA MET A 111 -4.12 -2.58 -2.15
C MET A 111 -5.45 -2.24 -1.48
N PHE A 112 -5.82 -0.97 -1.38
CA PHE A 112 -7.07 -0.48 -0.79
C PHE A 112 -7.96 0.26 -1.80
N ASN A 113 -7.73 0.06 -3.12
CA ASN A 113 -8.54 0.70 -4.15
C ASN A 113 -10.01 0.30 -4.00
N GLY A 114 -10.91 1.28 -3.86
CA GLY A 114 -12.33 1.06 -3.63
C GLY A 114 -12.70 0.58 -2.22
N ALA A 115 -11.76 0.56 -1.27
CA ALA A 115 -12.04 0.32 0.15
C ALA A 115 -12.60 1.60 0.80
N THR A 116 -13.83 1.96 0.45
CA THR A 116 -14.41 3.31 0.64
C THR A 116 -14.53 3.78 2.08
N ILE A 117 -14.51 2.91 3.09
CA ILE A 117 -14.52 3.31 4.51
C ILE A 117 -13.18 3.05 5.21
N PHE A 118 -12.17 2.55 4.48
CA PHE A 118 -10.89 2.22 5.09
C PHE A 118 -10.16 3.48 5.57
N ASN A 119 -9.84 3.50 6.86
CA ASN A 119 -9.03 4.52 7.52
C ASN A 119 -8.27 3.89 8.71
N GLY A 120 -7.70 2.70 8.51
CA GLY A 120 -6.94 1.98 9.53
C GLY A 120 -5.57 2.60 9.77
N ASN A 121 -5.06 2.46 11.01
CA ASN A 121 -3.74 2.96 11.37
C ASN A 121 -2.64 2.13 10.69
N LEU A 122 -1.87 2.79 9.82
CA LEU A 122 -0.75 2.21 9.08
C LEU A 122 0.59 2.90 9.42
N SER A 123 0.63 3.78 10.42
CA SER A 123 1.80 4.60 10.76
C SER A 123 3.04 3.80 11.17
N SER A 124 2.86 2.55 11.63
CA SER A 124 3.93 1.64 12.03
C SER A 124 4.45 0.73 10.91
N TRP A 125 3.86 0.78 9.72
CA TRP A 125 4.31 -0.05 8.62
C TRP A 125 5.69 0.37 8.11
N ASP A 126 6.57 -0.61 7.96
CA ASP A 126 7.85 -0.44 7.28
C ASP A 126 7.65 -0.68 5.78
N VAL A 127 7.52 0.41 5.02
CA VAL A 127 7.31 0.38 3.57
C VAL A 127 8.60 0.61 2.77
N SER A 128 9.75 0.60 3.42
CA SER A 128 11.06 0.95 2.81
C SER A 128 11.47 0.04 1.64
N SER A 129 10.90 -1.16 1.55
CA SER A 129 11.11 -2.09 0.42
C SER A 129 10.13 -1.89 -0.74
N VAL A 130 9.09 -1.06 -0.58
CA VAL A 130 8.02 -0.93 -1.59
C VAL A 130 8.51 -0.11 -2.78
N THR A 131 8.25 -0.61 -3.99
CA THR A 131 8.58 0.04 -5.26
C THR A 131 7.35 0.48 -6.05
N ASP A 132 6.19 -0.12 -5.80
CA ASP A 132 4.93 0.18 -6.50
C ASP A 132 3.81 0.48 -5.49
N MET A 133 3.29 1.72 -5.53
CA MET A 133 2.15 2.20 -4.74
C MET A 133 1.02 2.74 -5.62
N ARG A 134 0.98 2.39 -6.92
CA ARG A 134 -0.08 2.86 -7.82
C ARG A 134 -1.45 2.51 -7.29
N GLU A 135 -2.37 3.49 -7.33
CA GLU A 135 -3.77 3.32 -6.91
C GLU A 135 -3.98 2.81 -5.48
N MET A 136 -2.95 2.86 -4.61
CA MET A 136 -3.01 2.18 -3.29
C MET A 136 -4.24 2.57 -2.47
N PHE A 137 -4.62 3.85 -2.47
CA PHE A 137 -5.77 4.39 -1.73
C PHE A 137 -6.83 5.02 -2.65
N LYS A 138 -6.83 4.65 -3.94
CA LYS A 138 -7.80 5.19 -4.90
C LYS A 138 -9.23 4.94 -4.43
N GLY A 139 -10.02 6.04 -4.31
CA GLY A 139 -11.40 5.97 -3.84
C GLY A 139 -11.58 5.53 -2.39
N ALA A 140 -10.52 5.46 -1.59
CA ALA A 140 -10.60 5.16 -0.16
C ALA A 140 -10.81 6.43 0.67
N ASN A 141 -11.54 6.32 1.80
CA ASN A 141 -11.69 7.43 2.76
C ASN A 141 -10.48 7.51 3.71
N PHE A 142 -9.27 7.28 3.17
CA PHE A 142 -8.05 7.21 3.96
C PHE A 142 -7.53 8.60 4.31
N ASN A 143 -7.27 8.83 5.60
CA ASN A 143 -6.66 10.06 6.10
C ASN A 143 -5.87 9.83 7.41
N ASP A 144 -5.27 8.63 7.58
CA ASP A 144 -4.40 8.37 8.74
C ASP A 144 -2.97 8.84 8.48
N ASN A 145 -2.20 8.97 9.57
CA ASN A 145 -0.85 9.50 9.52
C ASN A 145 0.13 8.51 8.89
N ILE A 146 0.73 8.92 7.77
CA ILE A 146 1.77 8.19 7.03
C ILE A 146 3.03 9.04 6.82
N SER A 147 3.21 10.10 7.62
CA SER A 147 4.36 11.01 7.50
C SER A 147 5.72 10.33 7.72
N ASN A 148 5.74 9.23 8.46
CA ASN A 148 6.95 8.48 8.77
C ASN A 148 7.31 7.39 7.75
N TRP A 149 6.53 7.22 6.69
CA TRP A 149 6.83 6.22 5.67
C TRP A 149 8.12 6.57 4.93
N ASP A 150 9.02 5.62 4.83
CA ASP A 150 10.18 5.70 3.93
C ASP A 150 9.76 5.24 2.53
N VAL A 151 9.50 6.21 1.65
CA VAL A 151 9.07 5.96 0.26
C VAL A 151 10.23 6.10 -0.74
N SER A 152 11.47 6.18 -0.28
CA SER A 152 12.65 6.45 -1.12
C SER A 152 12.91 5.38 -2.19
N SER A 153 12.38 4.16 -2.00
CA SER A 153 12.46 3.07 -2.99
C SER A 153 11.32 3.09 -4.01
N VAL A 154 10.28 3.92 -3.80
CA VAL A 154 9.08 3.90 -4.66
C VAL A 154 9.37 4.55 -6.01
N THR A 155 9.00 3.86 -7.08
CA THR A 155 9.15 4.33 -8.48
C THR A 155 7.81 4.70 -9.13
N TYR A 156 6.70 4.14 -8.65
CA TYR A 156 5.37 4.35 -9.21
C TYR A 156 4.38 4.78 -8.15
N MET A 157 3.80 6.00 -8.29
CA MET A 157 2.78 6.56 -7.40
C MET A 157 1.52 7.02 -8.15
N ALA A 158 1.38 6.65 -9.44
CA ALA A 158 0.22 7.07 -10.23
C ALA A 158 -1.10 6.71 -9.53
N SER A 159 -2.03 7.67 -9.49
CA SER A 159 -3.36 7.52 -8.89
C SER A 159 -3.36 7.09 -7.41
N MET A 160 -2.27 7.25 -6.67
CA MET A 160 -2.18 6.71 -5.28
C MET A 160 -3.31 7.21 -4.39
N PHE A 161 -3.74 8.46 -4.53
CA PHE A 161 -4.83 9.11 -3.78
C PHE A 161 -5.95 9.62 -4.70
N ASP A 162 -6.10 9.03 -5.90
CA ASP A 162 -7.16 9.39 -6.84
C ASP A 162 -8.54 9.15 -6.20
N ASP A 163 -9.41 10.17 -6.21
CA ASP A 163 -10.69 10.22 -5.51
C ASP A 163 -10.63 9.91 -3.98
N ALA A 164 -9.45 10.01 -3.35
CA ALA A 164 -9.30 9.96 -1.90
C ALA A 164 -9.72 11.30 -1.28
N THR A 165 -11.01 11.58 -1.27
CA THR A 165 -11.59 12.91 -0.98
C THR A 165 -11.29 13.45 0.42
N SER A 166 -10.95 12.60 1.38
CA SER A 166 -10.62 12.98 2.76
C SER A 166 -9.13 13.17 3.02
N PHE A 167 -8.26 12.73 2.09
CA PHE A 167 -6.81 12.72 2.32
C PHE A 167 -6.24 14.14 2.40
N ASN A 168 -5.60 14.47 3.52
CA ASN A 168 -4.87 15.73 3.73
C ASN A 168 -3.82 15.59 4.83
N GLN A 169 -3.02 14.49 4.81
CA GLN A 169 -1.96 14.29 5.78
C GLN A 169 -0.66 14.95 5.35
N ASP A 170 0.20 15.21 6.35
CA ASP A 170 1.55 15.73 6.10
C ASP A 170 2.45 14.64 5.47
N ILE A 171 2.83 14.89 4.22
CA ILE A 171 3.74 14.05 3.44
C ILE A 171 4.95 14.85 2.95
N SER A 172 5.20 16.01 3.57
CA SER A 172 6.30 16.91 3.18
C SER A 172 7.67 16.29 3.34
N GLY A 173 7.81 15.31 4.25
CA GLY A 173 9.04 14.58 4.52
C GLY A 173 9.34 13.41 3.57
N TRP A 174 8.46 13.11 2.62
CA TRP A 174 8.68 11.99 1.71
C TRP A 174 9.82 12.26 0.73
N ASP A 175 10.73 11.31 0.59
CA ASP A 175 11.73 11.31 -0.48
C ASP A 175 11.14 10.64 -1.73
N VAL A 176 10.68 11.47 -2.67
CA VAL A 176 10.08 11.02 -3.94
C VAL A 176 11.07 11.05 -5.11
N SER A 177 12.36 11.18 -4.84
CA SER A 177 13.39 11.36 -5.88
C SER A 177 13.52 10.19 -6.86
N SER A 178 13.06 9.00 -6.45
CA SER A 178 13.03 7.81 -7.32
C SER A 178 11.76 7.67 -8.14
N VAL A 179 10.72 8.50 -7.89
CA VAL A 179 9.41 8.39 -8.55
C VAL A 179 9.50 8.89 -9.99
N THR A 180 8.96 8.10 -10.91
CA THR A 180 8.92 8.44 -12.35
C THR A 180 7.52 8.74 -12.88
N ASP A 181 6.48 8.31 -12.14
CA ASP A 181 5.09 8.43 -12.56
C ASP A 181 4.23 8.91 -11.37
N MET A 182 3.66 10.12 -11.50
CA MET A 182 2.73 10.76 -10.55
C MET A 182 1.41 11.16 -11.23
N GLY A 183 1.12 10.60 -12.40
CA GLY A 183 -0.15 10.86 -13.09
C GLY A 183 -1.35 10.54 -12.20
N ASP A 184 -2.35 11.42 -12.20
CA ASP A 184 -3.57 11.29 -11.39
C ASP A 184 -3.35 11.15 -9.86
N MET A 185 -2.15 11.40 -9.32
CA MET A 185 -1.82 11.05 -7.92
C MET A 185 -2.80 11.65 -6.90
N PHE A 186 -3.25 12.88 -7.08
CA PHE A 186 -4.23 13.58 -6.24
C PHE A 186 -5.48 13.99 -7.01
N ASN A 187 -5.78 13.32 -8.14
CA ASN A 187 -6.99 13.57 -8.91
C ASN A 187 -8.21 13.38 -8.00
N GLY A 188 -9.10 14.37 -7.93
CA GLY A 188 -10.29 14.28 -7.08
C GLY A 188 -10.04 14.23 -5.57
N ALA A 189 -8.80 14.38 -5.10
CA ALA A 189 -8.47 14.49 -3.68
C ALA A 189 -8.88 15.89 -3.15
N THR A 190 -10.17 16.09 -3.00
CA THR A 190 -10.78 17.41 -2.80
C THR A 190 -10.36 18.14 -1.53
N SER A 191 -9.87 17.43 -0.50
CA SER A 191 -9.38 18.01 0.75
C SER A 191 -7.88 18.27 0.75
N PHE A 192 -7.14 17.76 -0.24
CA PHE A 192 -5.69 17.81 -0.22
C PHE A 192 -5.14 19.21 -0.41
N ASN A 193 -4.37 19.69 0.56
CA ASN A 193 -3.60 20.94 0.51
C ASN A 193 -2.27 20.80 1.29
N GLY A 194 -1.68 19.61 1.28
CA GLY A 194 -0.42 19.32 1.97
C GLY A 194 0.77 20.02 1.33
N THR A 195 1.74 20.42 2.16
CA THR A 195 2.98 21.03 1.69
C THR A 195 3.86 19.99 0.99
N ILE A 196 4.12 20.19 -0.29
CA ILE A 196 4.92 19.31 -1.14
C ILE A 196 5.98 20.07 -1.96
N SER A 197 6.14 21.36 -1.68
CA SER A 197 7.12 22.21 -2.41
C SER A 197 8.56 21.72 -2.29
N GLY A 198 8.91 20.98 -1.23
CA GLY A 198 10.22 20.41 -1.00
C GLY A 198 10.52 19.11 -1.76
N TRP A 199 9.56 18.55 -2.48
CA TRP A 199 9.77 17.31 -3.20
C TRP A 199 10.75 17.44 -4.35
N ASN A 200 11.67 16.48 -4.47
CA ASN A 200 12.52 16.35 -5.64
C ASN A 200 11.82 15.52 -6.72
N VAL A 201 11.22 16.20 -7.70
CA VAL A 201 10.45 15.57 -8.78
C VAL A 201 11.24 15.45 -10.09
N SER A 202 12.55 15.66 -10.07
CA SER A 202 13.39 15.73 -11.29
C SER A 202 13.42 14.43 -12.11
N SER A 203 13.04 13.28 -11.50
CA SER A 203 12.90 11.99 -12.19
C SER A 203 11.51 11.75 -12.79
N VAL A 204 10.52 12.59 -12.46
CA VAL A 204 9.13 12.39 -12.89
C VAL A 204 8.96 12.71 -14.36
N THR A 205 8.29 11.82 -15.09
CA THR A 205 8.00 11.97 -16.52
C THR A 205 6.53 12.18 -16.82
N ASP A 206 5.64 11.78 -15.90
CA ASP A 206 4.18 11.93 -16.04
C ASP A 206 3.59 12.62 -14.80
N MET A 207 2.93 13.75 -15.00
CA MET A 207 2.14 14.53 -14.04
C MET A 207 0.73 14.84 -14.59
N GLY A 208 0.29 14.12 -15.62
CA GLY A 208 -1.05 14.31 -16.20
C GLY A 208 -2.14 14.18 -15.13
N ASN A 209 -3.09 15.09 -15.10
CA ASN A 209 -4.19 15.16 -14.12
C ASN A 209 -3.78 15.17 -12.64
N MET A 210 -2.51 15.38 -12.28
CA MET A 210 -2.01 15.14 -10.91
C MET A 210 -2.87 15.84 -9.84
N PHE A 211 -3.37 17.06 -10.09
CA PHE A 211 -4.25 17.81 -9.20
C PHE A 211 -5.61 18.12 -9.86
N TYR A 212 -6.02 17.30 -10.84
CA TYR A 212 -7.32 17.47 -11.47
C TYR A 212 -8.43 17.37 -10.40
N ARG A 213 -9.31 18.37 -10.30
CA ARG A 213 -10.37 18.42 -9.26
C ARG A 213 -9.88 18.35 -7.80
N ALA A 214 -8.60 18.56 -7.53
CA ALA A 214 -8.09 18.77 -6.17
C ALA A 214 -8.50 20.19 -5.70
N VAL A 215 -9.75 20.35 -5.31
CA VAL A 215 -10.42 21.65 -5.14
C VAL A 215 -9.72 22.55 -4.15
N SER A 216 -9.21 21.99 -3.03
CA SER A 216 -8.57 22.73 -1.94
C SER A 216 -7.07 22.99 -2.17
N PHE A 217 -6.48 22.46 -3.24
CA PHE A 217 -5.04 22.57 -3.47
C PHE A 217 -4.64 24.03 -3.78
N ASP A 218 -3.79 24.61 -2.91
CA ASP A 218 -3.23 25.97 -3.06
C ASP A 218 -1.79 26.02 -2.53
N GLN A 219 -0.89 25.21 -3.11
CA GLN A 219 0.52 25.21 -2.73
C GLN A 219 1.38 25.76 -3.87
N ASP A 220 2.39 26.55 -3.50
CA ASP A 220 3.44 26.97 -4.43
C ASP A 220 4.42 25.80 -4.67
N ILE A 221 4.43 25.29 -5.88
CA ILE A 221 5.34 24.22 -6.35
C ILE A 221 6.28 24.73 -7.45
N SER A 222 6.45 26.06 -7.56
CA SER A 222 7.34 26.68 -8.55
C SER A 222 8.81 26.21 -8.43
N ASN A 223 9.19 25.66 -7.26
CA ASN A 223 10.53 25.09 -7.04
C ASN A 223 10.75 23.71 -7.69
N TRP A 224 9.73 23.10 -8.26
CA TRP A 224 9.88 21.78 -8.87
C TRP A 224 10.68 21.86 -10.17
N ASP A 225 11.66 20.97 -10.31
CA ASP A 225 12.32 20.74 -11.59
C ASP A 225 11.48 19.79 -12.47
N VAL A 226 10.73 20.39 -13.39
CA VAL A 226 9.84 19.65 -14.31
C VAL A 226 10.49 19.38 -15.67
N SER A 227 11.79 19.55 -15.80
CA SER A 227 12.49 19.44 -17.09
C SER A 227 12.37 18.05 -17.73
N SER A 228 12.17 16.98 -16.93
CA SER A 228 11.97 15.61 -17.39
C SER A 228 10.51 15.28 -17.73
N VAL A 229 9.54 16.15 -17.38
CA VAL A 229 8.11 15.85 -17.50
C VAL A 229 7.67 15.95 -18.97
N THR A 230 7.03 14.90 -19.46
CA THR A 230 6.52 14.79 -20.82
C THR A 230 4.99 14.88 -20.92
N ASP A 231 4.28 14.72 -19.80
CA ASP A 231 2.83 14.94 -19.71
C ASP A 231 2.47 15.76 -18.48
N MET A 232 1.81 16.90 -18.69
CA MET A 232 1.19 17.78 -17.69
C MET A 232 -0.27 18.12 -18.08
N GLY A 233 -0.87 17.30 -18.95
CA GLY A 233 -2.24 17.51 -19.42
C GLY A 233 -3.24 17.59 -18.27
N ASP A 234 -4.11 18.61 -18.29
CA ASP A 234 -5.16 18.82 -17.27
C ASP A 234 -4.69 18.82 -15.79
N MET A 235 -3.36 18.97 -15.53
CA MET A 235 -2.74 18.85 -14.21
C MET A 235 -3.47 19.62 -13.11
N PHE A 236 -3.95 20.86 -13.39
CA PHE A 236 -4.64 21.72 -12.42
C PHE A 236 -6.09 22.03 -12.81
N ARG A 237 -6.66 21.29 -13.77
CA ARG A 237 -8.03 21.54 -14.19
C ARG A 237 -9.00 21.35 -13.02
N SER A 238 -9.81 22.38 -12.72
CA SER A 238 -10.74 22.39 -11.58
C SER A 238 -10.10 22.34 -10.18
N ALA A 239 -8.82 22.67 -10.04
CA ALA A 239 -8.19 23.02 -8.77
C ALA A 239 -8.56 24.48 -8.42
N ASN A 240 -9.78 24.66 -7.91
CA ASN A 240 -10.44 25.98 -7.91
C ASN A 240 -9.88 26.96 -6.86
N GLU A 241 -9.29 26.46 -5.78
CA GLU A 241 -8.70 27.29 -4.72
C GLU A 241 -7.26 27.71 -5.04
N LEU A 242 -6.65 27.20 -6.12
CA LEU A 242 -5.29 27.59 -6.50
C LEU A 242 -5.27 29.10 -6.78
N SER A 243 -4.54 29.83 -5.93
CA SER A 243 -4.48 31.30 -5.94
C SER A 243 -3.80 31.85 -7.18
N ASP A 244 -4.08 33.09 -7.53
CA ASP A 244 -3.49 33.75 -8.69
C ASP A 244 -1.97 33.91 -8.51
N ASP A 245 -1.51 34.18 -7.27
CA ASP A 245 -0.08 34.26 -6.93
C ASP A 245 0.65 32.92 -7.19
N ASN A 246 0.06 31.81 -6.74
CA ASN A 246 0.62 30.49 -6.99
C ASN A 246 0.57 30.11 -8.48
N LYS A 247 -0.52 30.43 -9.17
CA LYS A 247 -0.60 30.24 -10.64
C LYS A 247 0.51 30.98 -11.37
N CYS A 248 0.76 32.26 -10.99
CA CYS A 248 1.84 33.04 -11.61
C CYS A 248 3.23 32.43 -11.32
N SER A 249 3.51 32.11 -10.06
CA SER A 249 4.80 31.51 -9.64
C SER A 249 5.07 30.20 -10.40
N ILE A 250 4.07 29.31 -10.44
CA ILE A 250 4.15 28.02 -11.15
C ILE A 250 4.34 28.25 -12.66
N HIS A 251 3.56 29.15 -13.27
CA HIS A 251 3.65 29.46 -14.69
C HIS A 251 5.05 29.93 -15.09
N ASN A 252 5.59 30.90 -14.36
CA ASN A 252 6.92 31.43 -14.63
C ASN A 252 8.02 30.39 -14.54
N SER A 253 7.86 29.40 -13.67
CA SER A 253 8.82 28.29 -13.53
C SER A 253 8.64 27.21 -14.60
N PHE A 254 7.39 26.84 -14.91
CA PHE A 254 7.11 25.66 -15.75
C PHE A 254 7.04 25.98 -17.25
N ILE A 255 6.91 27.26 -17.64
CA ILE A 255 6.75 27.69 -19.04
C ILE A 255 7.94 27.28 -19.94
N SER A 256 9.10 27.01 -19.35
CA SER A 256 10.26 26.53 -20.08
C SER A 256 10.13 25.07 -20.58
N ASN A 257 9.17 24.30 -20.07
CA ASN A 257 8.85 22.97 -20.54
C ASN A 257 7.79 23.03 -21.65
N ASP A 258 8.09 22.51 -22.83
CA ASP A 258 7.20 22.54 -24.00
C ASP A 258 5.86 21.80 -23.77
N ASN A 259 5.78 20.93 -22.74
CA ASN A 259 4.56 20.20 -22.36
C ASN A 259 3.68 20.96 -21.35
N TRP A 260 4.06 22.18 -20.94
CA TRP A 260 3.24 23.01 -20.06
C TRP A 260 1.97 23.50 -20.78
N PRO A 261 0.75 23.08 -20.36
CA PRO A 261 -0.46 23.30 -21.17
C PRO A 261 -1.17 24.62 -20.87
N TYR A 262 -0.74 25.37 -19.83
CA TYR A 262 -1.49 26.54 -19.37
C TYR A 262 -0.85 27.85 -19.83
N ASN A 263 -1.72 28.83 -20.21
CA ASN A 263 -1.33 30.24 -20.34
C ASN A 263 -1.90 31.00 -19.15
N TRP A 264 -1.07 31.22 -18.13
CA TRP A 264 -1.42 31.92 -16.90
C TRP A 264 -0.75 33.31 -16.78
N GLU A 265 -0.21 33.86 -17.85
CA GLU A 265 0.40 35.21 -17.87
C GLU A 265 -0.52 36.28 -17.27
N ASN A 266 -1.84 36.18 -17.50
CA ASN A 266 -2.81 37.12 -16.99
C ASN A 266 -3.01 37.09 -15.47
N PHE A 267 -2.49 36.11 -14.78
CA PHE A 267 -2.46 36.05 -13.31
C PHE A 267 -1.19 36.69 -12.74
N CYS A 268 -0.19 36.98 -13.56
CA CYS A 268 1.01 37.69 -13.16
C CYS A 268 0.73 39.18 -13.28
N SER A 269 0.51 39.86 -12.13
CA SER A 269 0.37 41.32 -12.11
C SER A 269 1.67 41.94 -12.62
N ASP A 270 1.56 42.90 -13.54
CA ASP A 270 2.69 43.78 -13.90
C ASP A 270 3.07 44.58 -12.65
N GLU A 271 4.18 44.23 -11.94
CA GLU A 271 4.80 45.10 -10.96
C GLU A 271 5.51 46.28 -11.62
#